data_790d28e187cb85a191319ae30fa823ec
#
_entry.id   790d28e187cb85a191319ae30fa823ec
#
_cell.length_a   1.000
_cell.length_b   1.000
_cell.length_c   1.000
_cell.angle_alpha   90.00
_cell.angle_beta   90.00
_cell.angle_gamma   90.00
#
_symmetry.space_group_name_H-M   'P 1'
#
loop_
_entity.id
_entity.type
_entity.pdbx_description
1 polymer ?
#
loop_
_entity_poly.entity_id
_entity_poly.type
_entity_poly.pdbx_seq_one_letter_code
_entity_poly.pdbx_strand_id
1 'polypeptide(L)'
;EELAKTVVEIGADNQVDISLTGLMFSVGFYIVTGITSFVSLCFVAQMIGQVFGNFRNVVILVAFIGILALSLFLEYKIALMSGVIAPEGIAADDIVKFCIQAMTKLTVINIFAIVIYWLVSSFILKRFLTVV
;
A
#
# COMPACT_ATOMS: atom_id res chain seq x y z
N GLU A 1 -32.04 -21.24 1.51
CA GLU A 1 -32.40 -21.61 0.12
C GLU A 1 -32.59 -20.40 -0.77
N GLU A 2 -33.34 -19.39 -0.37
CA GLU A 2 -33.48 -18.15 -1.15
C GLU A 2 -32.17 -17.41 -1.31
N LEU A 3 -31.35 -17.36 -0.26
CA LEU A 3 -30.03 -16.77 -0.30
C LEU A 3 -29.12 -17.48 -1.28
N ALA A 4 -29.14 -18.82 -1.28
CA ALA A 4 -28.36 -19.62 -2.21
C ALA A 4 -28.81 -19.41 -3.66
N LYS A 5 -30.13 -19.33 -3.90
CA LYS A 5 -30.69 -19.03 -5.22
C LYS A 5 -30.32 -17.63 -5.68
N THR A 6 -30.43 -16.65 -4.78
CA THR A 6 -30.08 -15.27 -5.08
C THR A 6 -28.59 -15.15 -5.39
N VAL A 7 -27.74 -15.81 -4.64
CA VAL A 7 -26.29 -15.85 -4.90
C VAL A 7 -25.98 -16.54 -6.23
N VAL A 8 -26.69 -17.63 -6.55
CA VAL A 8 -26.50 -18.34 -7.82
C VAL A 8 -27.02 -17.51 -8.99
N GLU A 9 -28.19 -16.87 -8.85
CA GLU A 9 -28.73 -15.99 -9.90
C GLU A 9 -27.83 -14.78 -10.11
N ILE A 10 -27.39 -14.15 -9.05
CA ILE A 10 -26.46 -13.04 -9.11
C ILE A 10 -25.11 -13.51 -9.66
N GLY A 11 -24.66 -14.70 -9.27
CA GLY A 11 -23.42 -15.28 -9.77
C GLY A 11 -23.49 -15.76 -11.21
N ALA A 12 -24.68 -16.20 -11.66
CA ALA A 12 -24.88 -16.62 -13.04
C ALA A 12 -25.11 -15.44 -13.99
N ASP A 13 -25.92 -14.47 -13.56
CA ASP A 13 -26.19 -13.26 -14.34
C ASP A 13 -25.09 -12.21 -14.17
N ASN A 14 -24.46 -12.16 -13.01
CA ASN A 14 -23.44 -11.16 -12.68
C ASN A 14 -22.32 -11.79 -11.89
N GLN A 15 -21.19 -11.99 -12.52
CA GLN A 15 -19.93 -12.15 -11.79
C GLN A 15 -19.61 -10.91 -10.95
N VAL A 16 -20.46 -9.90 -11.01
CA VAL A 16 -20.31 -8.62 -10.30
C VAL A 16 -20.31 -8.80 -8.78
N ASP A 17 -21.14 -9.69 -8.22
CA ASP A 17 -21.17 -9.87 -6.76
C ASP A 17 -19.94 -10.60 -6.21
N ILE A 18 -19.47 -11.60 -6.94
CA ILE A 18 -18.20 -12.25 -6.63
C ILE A 18 -17.06 -11.24 -6.79
N SER A 19 -17.16 -10.38 -7.80
CA SER A 19 -16.20 -9.30 -8.03
C SER A 19 -16.26 -8.24 -6.93
N LEU A 20 -17.43 -7.90 -6.42
CA LEU A 20 -17.59 -6.95 -5.32
C LEU A 20 -16.99 -7.50 -4.02
N THR A 21 -17.19 -8.77 -3.71
CA THR A 21 -16.54 -9.42 -2.57
C THR A 21 -15.03 -9.38 -2.72
N GLY A 22 -14.52 -9.71 -3.90
CA GLY A 22 -13.09 -9.61 -4.21
C GLY A 22 -12.56 -8.19 -4.07
N LEU A 23 -13.33 -7.20 -4.51
CA LEU A 23 -12.99 -5.79 -4.37
C LEU A 23 -12.91 -5.38 -2.89
N MET A 24 -13.86 -5.80 -2.07
CA MET A 24 -13.85 -5.51 -0.63
C MET A 24 -12.63 -6.10 0.05
N PHE A 25 -12.27 -7.34 -0.25
CA PHE A 25 -11.04 -7.96 0.25
C PHE A 25 -9.80 -7.23 -0.22
N SER A 26 -9.74 -6.85 -1.50
CA SER A 26 -8.60 -6.12 -2.06
C SER A 26 -8.43 -4.76 -1.41
N VAL A 27 -9.52 -4.03 -1.20
CA VAL A 27 -9.50 -2.73 -0.51
C VAL A 27 -9.08 -2.91 0.95
N GLY A 28 -9.59 -3.94 1.63
CA GLY A 28 -9.20 -4.25 3.00
C GLY A 28 -7.72 -4.53 3.13
N PHE A 29 -7.17 -5.37 2.27
CA PHE A 29 -5.72 -5.65 2.24
C PHE A 29 -4.91 -4.41 1.93
N TYR A 30 -5.37 -3.60 1.00
CA TYR A 30 -4.70 -2.34 0.67
C TYR A 30 -4.66 -1.40 1.88
N ILE A 31 -5.77 -1.24 2.59
CA ILE A 31 -5.84 -0.39 3.78
C ILE A 31 -4.89 -0.90 4.87
N VAL A 32 -4.91 -2.21 5.15
CA VAL A 32 -4.07 -2.81 6.18
C VAL A 32 -2.59 -2.63 5.83
N THR A 33 -2.20 -2.94 4.61
CA THR A 33 -0.81 -2.78 4.16
C THR A 33 -0.41 -1.31 4.11
N GLY A 34 -1.32 -0.41 3.75
CA GLY A 34 -1.08 1.02 3.75
C GLY A 34 -0.81 1.56 5.16
N ILE A 35 -1.61 1.16 6.13
CA ILE A 35 -1.40 1.54 7.54
C ILE A 35 -0.07 0.97 8.04
N THR A 36 0.23 -0.29 7.75
CA THR A 36 1.49 -0.93 8.16
C THR A 36 2.68 -0.22 7.52
N SER A 37 2.58 0.14 6.26
CA SER A 37 3.61 0.90 5.55
C SER A 37 3.83 2.27 6.19
N PHE A 38 2.76 2.97 6.54
CA PHE A 38 2.82 4.26 7.19
C PHE A 38 3.50 4.18 8.57
N VAL A 39 3.13 3.19 9.37
CA VAL A 39 3.76 2.95 10.68
C VAL A 39 5.24 2.64 10.52
N SER A 40 5.59 1.82 9.53
CA SER A 40 6.99 1.50 9.23
C SER A 40 7.77 2.73 8.81
N LEU A 41 7.17 3.61 8.03
CA LEU A 41 7.75 4.89 7.62
C LEU A 41 8.02 5.79 8.84
N CYS A 42 7.08 5.89 9.77
CA CYS A 42 7.25 6.64 11.01
C CYS A 42 8.42 6.08 11.82
N PHE A 43 8.52 4.76 11.88
CA PHE A 43 9.59 4.07 12.61
C PHE A 43 10.96 4.38 11.99
N VAL A 44 11.07 4.31 10.66
CA VAL A 44 12.31 4.66 9.95
C VAL A 44 12.71 6.11 10.21
N ALA A 45 11.75 7.03 10.15
CA ALA A 45 12.00 8.44 10.41
C ALA A 45 12.53 8.67 11.84
N GLN A 46 11.93 7.99 12.83
CA GLN A 46 12.40 8.05 14.20
C GLN A 46 13.81 7.49 14.36
N MET A 47 14.10 6.38 13.69
CA MET A 47 15.44 5.79 13.70
C MET A 47 16.49 6.72 13.12
N ILE A 48 16.18 7.36 12.00
CA ILE A 48 17.07 8.36 11.39
C ILE A 48 17.30 9.53 12.36
N GLY A 49 16.24 9.99 13.00
CA GLY A 49 16.31 11.08 13.96
C GLY A 49 17.21 10.78 15.15
N GLN A 50 17.22 9.53 15.62
CA GLN A 50 18.07 9.13 16.76
C GLN A 50 19.57 9.23 16.46
N VAL A 51 19.94 9.12 15.19
CA VAL A 51 21.34 9.25 14.77
C VAL A 51 21.84 10.69 14.94
N PHE A 52 20.96 11.68 14.90
CA PHE A 52 21.31 13.11 14.88
C PHE A 52 21.14 13.84 16.22
N GLY A 53 21.02 13.15 17.33
CA GLY A 53 21.05 13.67 18.70
C GLY A 53 20.39 15.03 18.95
N ASN A 54 21.14 16.13 18.73
CA ASN A 54 20.69 17.48 19.09
C ASN A 54 19.56 18.02 18.19
N PHE A 55 19.45 17.55 16.97
CA PHE A 55 18.42 17.99 16.01
C PHE A 55 17.37 16.91 15.74
N ARG A 56 17.19 16.03 16.69
CA ARG A 56 16.35 14.85 16.55
C ARG A 56 14.95 15.16 15.98
N ASN A 57 14.26 16.13 16.58
CA ASN A 57 12.87 16.43 16.20
C ASN A 57 12.78 17.00 14.78
N VAL A 58 13.70 17.89 14.42
CA VAL A 58 13.75 18.48 13.09
C VAL A 58 14.09 17.42 12.05
N VAL A 59 15.07 16.57 12.35
CA VAL A 59 15.49 15.48 11.44
C VAL A 59 14.37 14.46 11.26
N ILE A 60 13.64 14.11 12.32
CA ILE A 60 12.49 13.21 12.22
C ILE A 60 11.46 13.79 11.27
N LEU A 61 11.11 15.05 11.43
CA LEU A 61 10.11 15.71 10.59
C LEU A 61 10.56 15.78 9.12
N VAL A 62 11.80 16.20 8.89
CA VAL A 62 12.35 16.30 7.53
C VAL A 62 12.45 14.92 6.88
N ALA A 63 12.92 13.91 7.60
CA ALA A 63 13.01 12.55 7.11
C ALA A 63 11.63 11.99 6.79
N PHE A 64 10.65 12.20 7.67
CA PHE A 64 9.29 11.75 7.46
C PHE A 64 8.69 12.35 6.18
N ILE A 65 8.78 13.66 6.03
CA ILE A 65 8.25 14.35 4.86
C ILE A 65 8.97 13.91 3.59
N GLY A 66 10.29 13.82 3.63
CA GLY A 66 11.11 13.42 2.49
C GLY A 66 10.83 11.99 2.03
N ILE A 67 10.78 11.05 2.97
CA ILE A 67 10.51 9.65 2.66
C ILE A 67 9.07 9.49 2.17
N LEU A 68 8.12 10.17 2.81
CA LEU A 68 6.72 10.14 2.39
C LEU A 68 6.56 10.66 0.96
N ALA A 69 7.15 11.81 0.65
CA ALA A 69 7.09 12.39 -0.69
C ALA A 69 7.74 11.46 -1.73
N LEU A 70 8.89 10.89 -1.41
CA LEU A 70 9.58 9.95 -2.28
C LEU A 70 8.76 8.69 -2.51
N SER A 71 8.16 8.14 -1.45
CA SER A 71 7.33 6.95 -1.53
C SER A 71 6.10 7.18 -2.40
N LEU A 72 5.41 8.30 -2.20
CA LEU A 72 4.24 8.66 -3.01
C LEU A 72 4.62 8.86 -4.48
N PHE A 73 5.75 9.49 -4.74
CA PHE A 73 6.24 9.68 -6.10
C PHE A 73 6.57 8.36 -6.78
N LEU A 74 7.26 7.45 -6.08
CA LEU A 74 7.59 6.13 -6.60
C LEU A 74 6.34 5.28 -6.83
N GLU A 75 5.40 5.31 -5.90
CA GLU A 75 4.12 4.62 -6.06
C GLU A 75 3.35 5.13 -7.28
N TYR A 76 3.32 6.44 -7.47
CA TYR A 76 2.68 7.05 -8.64
C TYR A 76 3.35 6.60 -9.93
N LYS A 77 4.67 6.60 -9.99
CA LYS A 77 5.42 6.16 -11.16
C LYS A 77 5.20 4.68 -11.46
N ILE A 78 5.25 3.83 -10.45
CA ILE A 78 5.02 2.40 -10.60
C ILE A 78 3.56 2.14 -11.04
N ALA A 79 2.61 2.87 -10.48
CA ALA A 79 1.21 2.77 -10.87
C ALA A 79 1.00 3.14 -12.33
N LEU A 80 1.64 4.20 -12.80
CA LEU A 80 1.62 4.58 -14.22
C LEU A 80 2.19 3.49 -15.11
N MET A 81 3.34 2.93 -14.75
CA MET A 81 4.01 1.88 -15.52
C MET A 81 3.22 0.57 -15.52
N SER A 82 2.48 0.29 -14.44
CA SER A 82 1.71 -0.94 -14.28
C SER A 82 0.33 -0.88 -14.94
N GLY A 83 -0.06 0.26 -15.52
CA GLY A 83 -1.36 0.41 -16.15
C GLY A 83 -2.51 0.45 -15.15
N VAL A 84 -2.28 1.00 -13.96
CA VAL A 84 -3.30 1.13 -12.91
C VAL A 84 -4.34 2.21 -13.27
N ILE A 85 -4.03 3.08 -14.23
CA ILE A 85 -4.94 4.15 -14.66
C ILE A 85 -5.99 3.55 -15.61
N ALA A 86 -7.27 3.78 -15.29
CA ALA A 86 -8.36 3.29 -16.09
C ALA A 86 -8.39 3.96 -17.47
N PRO A 87 -8.43 3.19 -18.57
CA PRO A 87 -8.69 3.78 -19.88
C PRO A 87 -10.11 4.34 -19.95
N GLU A 88 -10.28 5.39 -20.73
CA GLU A 88 -11.59 6.01 -20.91
C GLU A 88 -12.55 5.00 -21.60
N GLY A 89 -13.81 4.99 -21.16
CA GLY A 89 -14.85 4.19 -21.79
C GLY A 89 -14.95 2.75 -21.36
N ILE A 90 -14.44 2.38 -20.20
CA ILE A 90 -14.58 1.02 -19.66
C ILE A 90 -16.02 0.76 -19.24
N ALA A 91 -16.55 -0.44 -19.58
CA ALA A 91 -17.84 -0.91 -19.09
C ALA A 91 -17.82 -1.10 -17.57
N ALA A 92 -18.99 -0.98 -16.92
CA ALA A 92 -19.10 -1.05 -15.47
C ALA A 92 -18.52 -2.34 -14.87
N ASP A 93 -18.71 -3.48 -15.56
CA ASP A 93 -18.18 -4.78 -15.13
C ASP A 93 -16.65 -4.82 -15.17
N ASP A 94 -16.07 -4.20 -16.19
CA ASP A 94 -14.62 -4.12 -16.37
C ASP A 94 -13.99 -3.16 -15.36
N ILE A 95 -14.73 -2.12 -14.92
CA ILE A 95 -14.28 -1.19 -13.88
C ILE A 95 -14.00 -1.93 -12.57
N VAL A 96 -14.90 -2.83 -12.15
CA VAL A 96 -14.72 -3.59 -10.91
C VAL A 96 -13.48 -4.48 -11.00
N LYS A 97 -13.31 -5.19 -12.11
CA LYS A 97 -12.11 -6.02 -12.35
C LYS A 97 -10.83 -5.16 -12.34
N PHE A 98 -10.90 -4.02 -13.01
CA PHE A 98 -9.79 -3.07 -13.03
C PHE A 98 -9.44 -2.58 -11.62
N CYS A 99 -10.43 -2.23 -10.81
CA CYS A 99 -10.22 -1.79 -9.43
C CYS A 99 -9.57 -2.90 -8.58
N ILE A 100 -10.01 -4.15 -8.72
CA ILE A 100 -9.40 -5.29 -8.02
C ILE A 100 -7.94 -5.44 -8.41
N GLN A 101 -7.62 -5.39 -9.69
CA GLN A 101 -6.25 -5.49 -10.17
C GLN A 101 -5.40 -4.32 -9.67
N ALA A 102 -5.93 -3.11 -9.73
CA ALA A 102 -5.25 -1.91 -9.26
C ALA A 102 -4.95 -2.00 -7.77
N MET A 103 -5.94 -2.38 -6.95
CA MET A 103 -5.75 -2.53 -5.51
C MET A 103 -4.76 -3.63 -5.17
N THR A 104 -4.78 -4.76 -5.90
CA THR A 104 -3.82 -5.84 -5.72
C THR A 104 -2.39 -5.37 -6.02
N LYS A 105 -2.20 -4.65 -7.12
CA LYS A 105 -0.88 -4.09 -7.48
C LYS A 105 -0.39 -3.10 -6.43
N LEU A 106 -1.25 -2.21 -5.96
CA LEU A 106 -0.90 -1.24 -4.93
C LEU A 106 -0.58 -1.94 -3.59
N THR A 107 -1.29 -3.00 -3.26
CA THR A 107 -1.01 -3.83 -2.07
C THR A 107 0.38 -4.45 -2.16
N VAL A 108 0.75 -5.00 -3.32
CA VAL A 108 2.09 -5.55 -3.55
C VAL A 108 3.16 -4.47 -3.40
N ILE A 109 2.93 -3.28 -3.94
CA ILE A 109 3.84 -2.14 -3.79
C ILE A 109 4.02 -1.78 -2.32
N ASN A 110 2.94 -1.74 -1.55
CA ASN A 110 2.98 -1.47 -0.12
C ASN A 110 3.79 -2.53 0.64
N ILE A 111 3.63 -3.80 0.29
CA ILE A 111 4.40 -4.89 0.90
C ILE A 111 5.90 -4.71 0.63
N PHE A 112 6.27 -4.38 -0.60
CA PHE A 112 7.67 -4.08 -0.94
C PHE A 112 8.19 -2.88 -0.15
N ALA A 113 7.39 -1.83 -0.01
CA ALA A 113 7.75 -0.66 0.77
C ALA A 113 8.00 -1.03 2.25
N ILE A 114 7.15 -1.86 2.84
CA ILE A 114 7.30 -2.33 4.22
C ILE A 114 8.63 -3.10 4.36
N VAL A 115 8.94 -3.99 3.44
CA VAL A 115 10.20 -4.76 3.46
C VAL A 115 11.39 -3.82 3.37
N ILE A 116 11.35 -2.83 2.48
CA ILE A 116 12.42 -1.85 2.34
C ILE A 116 12.61 -1.05 3.62
N TYR A 117 11.53 -0.57 4.24
CA TYR A 117 11.59 0.16 5.51
C TYR A 117 12.19 -0.68 6.62
N TRP A 118 11.82 -1.96 6.69
CA TRP A 118 12.38 -2.89 7.67
C TRP A 118 13.87 -3.10 7.46
N LEU A 119 14.31 -3.26 6.22
CA LEU A 119 15.72 -3.42 5.88
C LEU A 119 16.52 -2.18 6.25
N VAL A 120 15.99 -1.01 5.94
CA VAL A 120 16.63 0.27 6.29
C VAL A 120 16.71 0.44 7.80
N SER A 121 15.62 0.15 8.52
CA SER A 121 15.60 0.22 9.98
C SER A 121 16.61 -0.74 10.61
N SER A 122 16.67 -1.97 10.13
CA SER A 122 17.64 -2.97 10.60
C SER A 122 19.07 -2.54 10.34
N PHE A 123 19.32 -1.95 9.17
CA PHE A 123 20.64 -1.45 8.81
C PHE A 123 21.06 -0.30 9.75
N ILE A 124 20.18 0.65 10.00
CA ILE A 124 20.43 1.79 10.90
C ILE A 124 20.69 1.30 12.31
N LEU A 125 19.84 0.39 12.81
CA LEU A 125 20.00 -0.20 14.14
C LEU A 125 21.35 -0.88 14.28
N LYS A 126 21.71 -1.70 13.30
CA LYS A 126 22.93 -2.50 13.33
C LYS A 126 24.18 -1.66 13.23
N ARG A 127 24.16 -0.59 12.43
CA ARG A 127 25.35 0.21 12.14
C ARG A 127 25.55 1.38 13.10
N PHE A 128 24.47 2.01 13.55
CA PHE A 128 24.56 3.26 14.33
C PHE A 128 24.17 3.11 15.79
N LEU A 129 23.30 2.18 16.14
CA LEU A 129 22.78 2.06 17.50
C LEU A 129 23.42 0.93 18.32
N THR A 130 24.05 -0.04 17.68
CA THR A 130 24.72 -1.14 18.38
C THR A 130 26.17 -0.86 18.75
N VAL A 131 26.74 0.23 18.28
CA VAL A 131 28.13 0.61 18.56
C VAL A 131 28.23 1.43 19.87
N VAL A 132 27.09 1.82 20.42
CA VAL A 132 27.02 2.55 21.68
C VAL A 132 26.81 1.59 22.85
#